data_1053c1dcba643db3fd6a7a71c609f88d
#
_entry.id   1053c1dcba643db3fd6a7a71c609f88d
#
_cell.length_a   1.000
_cell.length_b   1.000
_cell.length_c   1.000
_cell.angle_alpha   90.00
_cell.angle_beta   90.00
_cell.angle_gamma   90.00
#
_symmetry.space_group_name_H-M   'P 1'
#
loop_
_entity.id
_entity.type
_entity.pdbx_description
1 polymer ?
#
loop_
_entity_poly.entity_id
_entity_poly.type
_entity_poly.pdbx_seq_one_letter_code
_entity_poly.pdbx_strand_id
1 'polypeptide(L)'
;MINSIAGGNDFVAAYPSNGINKDVKSVFYVLEDSPIKSIADIAGKTISVNTLGAHLDYTVREALHGIGLPPDAAKLVVVPGPQLEQTLRSHQVDIAGLGYWQATFAGQLVSNGGVRGVFNDTDVLGEIVGGFVVLRRDFIAANPDAARNFVEQSARASDWSRQNPDETRKLLADVLNRRGENGELARYWTGFGLREKAAVTDRDVDFWVNILERDGRLPKGKLKAADILYRPGETKTN
;
A
#
# COMPACT_ATOMS: atom_id res chain seq x y z
N MET A 1 -2.88 -6.54 -9.40
CA MET A 1 -3.99 -6.09 -10.27
C MET A 1 -3.52 -5.84 -11.70
N ILE A 2 -2.66 -4.85 -11.98
CA ILE A 2 -2.27 -4.47 -13.37
C ILE A 2 -1.71 -5.64 -14.18
N ASN A 3 -0.78 -6.43 -13.62
CA ASN A 3 -0.26 -7.64 -14.29
C ASN A 3 -1.36 -8.66 -14.60
N SER A 4 -2.38 -8.77 -13.75
CA SER A 4 -3.53 -9.67 -13.95
C SER A 4 -4.39 -9.21 -15.12
N ILE A 5 -4.67 -7.91 -15.22
CA ILE A 5 -5.40 -7.30 -16.33
C ILE A 5 -4.59 -7.43 -17.63
N ALA A 6 -3.28 -7.15 -17.58
CA ALA A 6 -2.37 -7.33 -18.71
C ALA A 6 -2.30 -8.76 -19.21
N GLY A 7 -2.49 -9.74 -18.32
CA GLY A 7 -2.59 -11.17 -18.62
C GLY A 7 -3.94 -11.63 -19.18
N GLY A 8 -4.89 -10.70 -19.37
CA GLY A 8 -6.20 -11.03 -20.00
C GLY A 8 -7.34 -11.24 -19.01
N ASN A 9 -7.14 -11.03 -17.71
CA ASN A 9 -8.25 -11.07 -16.76
C ASN A 9 -9.12 -9.81 -16.89
N ASP A 10 -10.41 -10.00 -17.02
CA ASP A 10 -11.38 -8.95 -17.32
C ASP A 10 -11.87 -8.24 -16.04
N PHE A 11 -10.95 -7.49 -15.41
CA PHE A 11 -11.20 -6.69 -14.22
C PHE A 11 -11.11 -5.20 -14.50
N VAL A 12 -11.71 -4.41 -13.61
CA VAL A 12 -11.48 -2.96 -13.49
C VAL A 12 -11.12 -2.61 -12.05
N ALA A 13 -10.35 -1.56 -11.87
CA ALA A 13 -10.12 -0.91 -10.59
C ALA A 13 -11.36 -0.09 -10.24
N ALA A 14 -12.20 -0.62 -9.35
CA ALA A 14 -13.50 -0.05 -9.06
C ALA A 14 -13.45 0.98 -7.93
N TYR A 15 -12.59 0.75 -6.94
CA TYR A 15 -12.51 1.58 -5.75
C TYR A 15 -11.09 1.53 -5.17
N PRO A 16 -10.48 2.66 -4.77
CA PRO A 16 -9.18 2.66 -4.11
C PRO A 16 -9.32 2.07 -2.71
N SER A 17 -8.66 0.96 -2.44
CA SER A 17 -8.74 0.32 -1.12
C SER A 17 -7.93 1.05 -0.06
N ASN A 18 -6.89 1.75 -0.48
CA ASN A 18 -5.95 2.45 0.38
C ASN A 18 -5.05 3.38 -0.43
N GLY A 19 -4.38 4.30 0.25
CA GLY A 19 -3.39 5.20 -0.32
C GLY A 19 -2.35 5.60 0.71
N ILE A 20 -1.36 6.34 0.26
CA ILE A 20 -0.32 6.94 1.09
C ILE A 20 -0.35 8.47 0.97
N ASN A 21 -0.10 9.13 2.09
CA ASN A 21 0.00 10.57 2.19
C ASN A 21 0.88 10.94 3.41
N LYS A 22 0.93 12.22 3.78
CA LYS A 22 1.72 12.69 4.92
C LYS A 22 1.39 12.01 6.27
N ASP A 23 0.15 11.56 6.45
CA ASP A 23 -0.35 11.00 7.72
C ASP A 23 -0.42 9.46 7.70
N VAL A 24 -0.61 8.87 6.52
CA VAL A 24 -0.73 7.41 6.31
C VAL A 24 0.38 6.96 5.40
N LYS A 25 1.40 6.31 5.96
CA LYS A 25 2.59 5.90 5.24
C LYS A 25 3.19 4.61 5.78
N SER A 26 3.88 3.90 4.91
CA SER A 26 4.71 2.76 5.27
C SER A 26 6.09 3.26 5.67
N VAL A 27 6.65 2.72 6.74
CA VAL A 27 7.95 3.17 7.25
C VAL A 27 8.92 2.00 7.31
N PHE A 28 10.16 2.27 6.97
CA PHE A 28 11.28 1.34 7.05
C PHE A 28 12.12 1.65 8.29
N TYR A 29 12.07 0.73 9.27
CA TYR A 29 12.67 0.88 10.59
C TYR A 29 13.99 0.12 10.71
N VAL A 30 14.90 0.68 11.47
CA VAL A 30 16.14 0.05 11.93
C VAL A 30 16.23 0.11 13.45
N LEU A 31 17.14 -0.64 14.06
CA LEU A 31 17.50 -0.45 15.46
C LEU A 31 18.13 0.93 15.67
N GLU A 32 17.97 1.49 16.85
CA GLU A 32 18.42 2.85 17.17
C GLU A 32 19.93 3.04 16.94
N ASP A 33 20.74 2.02 17.26
CA ASP A 33 22.20 1.99 17.12
C ASP A 33 22.67 1.61 15.70
N SER A 34 21.76 1.30 14.78
CA SER A 34 22.11 0.92 13.41
C SER A 34 22.93 2.00 12.69
N PRO A 35 23.97 1.62 11.92
CA PRO A 35 24.73 2.56 11.10
C PRO A 35 23.95 3.09 9.89
N ILE A 36 22.81 2.47 9.53
CA ILE A 36 21.98 2.86 8.39
C ILE A 36 21.26 4.18 8.73
N LYS A 37 21.56 5.28 8.04
CA LYS A 37 21.03 6.62 8.31
C LYS A 37 20.06 7.12 7.23
N SER A 38 20.17 6.60 6.01
CA SER A 38 19.43 7.09 4.85
C SER A 38 19.22 6.01 3.81
N ILE A 39 18.49 6.32 2.73
CA ILE A 39 18.33 5.46 1.55
C ILE A 39 19.68 5.10 0.92
N ALA A 40 20.69 5.96 1.01
CA ALA A 40 22.04 5.66 0.46
C ALA A 40 22.70 4.45 1.12
N ASP A 41 22.31 4.10 2.34
CA ASP A 41 22.93 3.03 3.13
C ASP A 41 22.25 1.67 2.97
N ILE A 42 21.17 1.59 2.16
CA ILE A 42 20.39 0.34 2.04
C ILE A 42 20.99 -0.69 1.08
N ALA A 43 21.97 -0.31 0.27
CA ALA A 43 22.66 -1.24 -0.63
C ALA A 43 23.34 -2.36 0.17
N GLY A 44 23.17 -3.61 -0.29
CA GLY A 44 23.69 -4.82 0.36
C GLY A 44 22.95 -5.22 1.65
N LYS A 45 21.92 -4.48 2.08
CA LYS A 45 21.16 -4.77 3.31
C LYS A 45 20.05 -5.78 3.06
N THR A 46 19.71 -6.51 4.11
CA THR A 46 18.54 -7.40 4.13
C THR A 46 17.34 -6.61 4.65
N ILE A 47 16.32 -6.44 3.81
CA ILE A 47 15.13 -5.64 4.09
C ILE A 47 13.90 -6.54 4.10
N SER A 48 13.13 -6.53 5.18
CA SER A 48 11.88 -7.26 5.21
C SER A 48 10.76 -6.49 4.53
N VAL A 49 9.93 -7.24 3.79
CA VAL A 49 8.69 -6.77 3.16
C VAL A 49 7.57 -7.78 3.43
N ASN A 50 6.32 -7.38 3.27
CA ASN A 50 5.17 -8.27 3.48
C ASN A 50 5.00 -9.31 2.37
N THR A 51 5.33 -8.94 1.13
CA THR A 51 5.29 -9.83 -0.05
C THR A 51 6.10 -9.24 -1.19
N LEU A 52 6.67 -10.09 -2.04
CA LEU A 52 7.39 -9.65 -3.23
C LEU A 52 6.40 -9.28 -4.35
N GLY A 53 6.77 -8.28 -5.17
CA GLY A 53 5.91 -7.76 -6.24
C GLY A 53 4.75 -6.90 -5.75
N ALA A 54 4.77 -6.44 -4.50
CA ALA A 54 3.77 -5.56 -3.90
C ALA A 54 4.37 -4.22 -3.44
N HIS A 55 3.57 -3.40 -2.77
CA HIS A 55 3.88 -2.00 -2.45
C HIS A 55 5.26 -1.79 -1.79
N LEU A 56 5.57 -2.53 -0.70
CA LEU A 56 6.85 -2.36 -0.01
C LEU A 56 8.06 -2.78 -0.87
N ASP A 57 7.93 -3.86 -1.66
CA ASP A 57 8.98 -4.28 -2.60
C ASP A 57 9.25 -3.16 -3.63
N TYR A 58 8.18 -2.62 -4.24
CA TYR A 58 8.34 -1.52 -5.19
C TYR A 58 8.88 -0.26 -4.52
N THR A 59 8.50 0.06 -3.29
CA THR A 59 9.07 1.19 -2.55
C THR A 59 10.58 1.08 -2.42
N VAL A 60 11.10 -0.10 -2.06
CA VAL A 60 12.56 -0.31 -1.96
C VAL A 60 13.23 -0.20 -3.32
N ARG A 61 12.64 -0.79 -4.38
CA ARG A 61 13.19 -0.70 -5.73
C ARG A 61 13.23 0.73 -6.25
N GLU A 62 12.18 1.52 -6.01
CA GLU A 62 12.14 2.94 -6.38
C GLU A 62 13.12 3.77 -5.55
N ALA A 63 13.31 3.46 -4.27
CA ALA A 63 14.34 4.08 -3.44
C ALA A 63 15.75 3.84 -4.00
N LEU A 64 16.06 2.60 -4.37
CA LEU A 64 17.32 2.24 -5.02
C LEU A 64 17.48 2.91 -6.39
N HIS A 65 16.44 2.91 -7.22
CA HIS A 65 16.43 3.57 -8.51
C HIS A 65 16.69 5.08 -8.37
N GLY A 66 16.07 5.73 -7.39
CA GLY A 66 16.25 7.17 -7.12
C GLY A 66 17.68 7.58 -6.78
N ILE A 67 18.51 6.65 -6.31
CA ILE A 67 19.94 6.87 -6.02
C ILE A 67 20.87 6.22 -7.08
N GLY A 68 20.31 5.79 -8.23
CA GLY A 68 21.07 5.24 -9.34
C GLY A 68 21.58 3.81 -9.16
N LEU A 69 20.98 3.05 -8.23
CA LEU A 69 21.34 1.65 -7.99
C LEU A 69 20.36 0.68 -8.67
N PRO A 70 20.80 -0.53 -9.01
CA PRO A 70 19.93 -1.54 -9.58
C PRO A 70 18.90 -2.04 -8.55
N PRO A 71 17.72 -2.53 -8.98
CA PRO A 71 16.61 -2.89 -8.10
C PRO A 71 16.89 -4.11 -7.18
N ASP A 72 17.97 -4.82 -7.41
CA ASP A 72 18.46 -5.96 -6.64
C ASP A 72 19.69 -5.63 -5.77
N ALA A 73 20.05 -4.35 -5.66
CA ALA A 73 21.15 -3.91 -4.80
C ALA A 73 20.89 -4.14 -3.30
N ALA A 74 19.65 -4.40 -2.89
CA ALA A 74 19.29 -4.84 -1.54
C ALA A 74 18.61 -6.23 -1.59
N LYS A 75 18.78 -7.03 -0.53
CA LYS A 75 18.15 -8.34 -0.41
C LYS A 75 16.77 -8.21 0.24
N LEU A 76 15.71 -8.50 -0.49
CA LEU A 76 14.36 -8.50 0.06
C LEU A 76 13.98 -9.89 0.58
N VAL A 77 13.39 -9.93 1.78
CA VAL A 77 12.88 -11.15 2.43
C VAL A 77 11.45 -10.93 2.89
N VAL A 78 10.61 -11.96 2.73
CA VAL A 78 9.21 -11.89 3.18
C VAL A 78 9.13 -12.27 4.65
N VAL A 79 8.63 -11.37 5.49
CA VAL A 79 8.42 -11.58 6.92
C VAL A 79 6.99 -11.18 7.29
N PRO A 80 6.20 -12.09 7.91
CA PRO A 80 4.86 -11.76 8.41
C PRO A 80 4.90 -10.67 9.50
N GLY A 81 3.89 -9.80 9.51
CA GLY A 81 3.80 -8.66 10.44
C GLY A 81 4.08 -9.00 11.91
N PRO A 82 3.46 -10.05 12.49
CA PRO A 82 3.70 -10.43 13.89
C PRO A 82 5.15 -10.81 14.23
N GLN A 83 5.95 -11.21 13.23
CA GLN A 83 7.33 -11.66 13.43
C GLN A 83 8.36 -10.55 13.16
N LEU A 84 7.94 -9.42 12.60
CA LEU A 84 8.84 -8.36 12.14
C LEU A 84 9.70 -7.76 13.25
N GLU A 85 9.12 -7.47 14.40
CA GLU A 85 9.88 -6.91 15.53
C GLU A 85 10.97 -7.88 16.01
N GLN A 86 10.63 -9.14 16.22
CA GLN A 86 11.61 -10.16 16.65
C GLN A 86 12.72 -10.32 15.60
N THR A 87 12.36 -10.36 14.31
CA THR A 87 13.32 -10.54 13.21
C THR A 87 14.29 -9.36 13.11
N LEU A 88 13.82 -8.13 13.34
CA LEU A 88 14.66 -6.94 13.40
C LEU A 88 15.59 -6.96 14.63
N ARG A 89 15.04 -7.21 15.83
CA ARG A 89 15.81 -7.20 17.08
C ARG A 89 16.84 -8.33 17.17
N SER A 90 16.62 -9.44 16.48
CA SER A 90 17.57 -10.54 16.38
C SER A 90 18.58 -10.41 15.23
N HIS A 91 18.60 -9.25 14.53
CA HIS A 91 19.48 -8.98 13.37
C HIS A 91 19.34 -9.97 12.21
N GLN A 92 18.19 -10.65 12.07
CA GLN A 92 17.90 -11.49 10.90
C GLN A 92 17.59 -10.63 9.67
N VAL A 93 17.13 -9.39 9.89
CA VAL A 93 17.04 -8.35 8.89
C VAL A 93 17.71 -7.08 9.42
N ASP A 94 18.27 -6.29 8.52
CA ASP A 94 18.86 -4.99 8.83
C ASP A 94 17.79 -3.89 8.94
N ILE A 95 16.72 -4.03 8.14
CA ILE A 95 15.65 -3.06 8.01
C ILE A 95 14.28 -3.78 7.99
N ALA A 96 13.35 -3.31 8.79
CA ALA A 96 11.97 -3.79 8.83
C ALA A 96 11.03 -2.83 8.09
N GLY A 97 10.51 -3.24 6.93
CA GLY A 97 9.47 -2.52 6.21
C GLY A 97 8.08 -2.87 6.75
N LEU A 98 7.37 -1.88 7.30
CA LEU A 98 6.02 -1.99 7.82
C LEU A 98 5.07 -1.12 7.01
N GLY A 99 4.14 -1.78 6.30
CA GLY A 99 3.11 -1.09 5.54
C GLY A 99 2.10 -0.37 6.44
N TYR A 100 1.52 0.74 5.96
CA TYR A 100 0.48 1.47 6.70
C TYR A 100 -0.73 0.59 7.09
N TRP A 101 -1.01 -0.48 6.33
CA TRP A 101 -2.00 -1.51 6.72
C TRP A 101 -1.54 -2.40 7.88
N GLN A 102 -0.28 -2.32 8.27
CA GLN A 102 0.34 -2.97 9.42
C GLN A 102 0.59 -1.96 10.56
N ALA A 103 -0.16 -0.84 10.58
CA ALA A 103 0.01 0.24 11.56
C ALA A 103 -0.03 -0.26 13.01
N THR A 104 -0.78 -1.32 13.29
CA THR A 104 -0.84 -1.95 14.61
C THR A 104 0.52 -2.51 15.04
N PHE A 105 1.22 -3.21 14.15
CA PHE A 105 2.57 -3.75 14.41
C PHE A 105 3.63 -2.65 14.43
N ALA A 106 3.52 -1.65 13.52
CA ALA A 106 4.41 -0.51 13.50
C ALA A 106 4.31 0.31 14.80
N GLY A 107 3.09 0.59 15.25
CA GLY A 107 2.84 1.30 16.50
C GLY A 107 3.36 0.54 17.72
N GLN A 108 3.20 -0.78 17.76
CA GLN A 108 3.75 -1.61 18.83
C GLN A 108 5.29 -1.59 18.82
N LEU A 109 5.92 -1.76 17.65
CA LEU A 109 7.37 -1.71 17.49
C LEU A 109 7.94 -0.39 18.02
N VAL A 110 7.34 0.74 17.63
CA VAL A 110 7.77 2.09 18.08
C VAL A 110 7.53 2.26 19.58
N SER A 111 6.38 1.80 20.11
CA SER A 111 6.05 1.85 21.53
C SER A 111 7.04 1.07 22.41
N ASN A 112 7.55 -0.05 21.91
CA ASN A 112 8.58 -0.85 22.60
C ASN A 112 9.97 -0.19 22.59
N GLY A 113 10.18 0.85 21.78
CA GLY A 113 11.41 1.65 21.74
C GLY A 113 12.60 0.93 21.10
N GLY A 114 13.74 1.62 21.08
CA GLY A 114 15.01 1.11 20.53
C GLY A 114 15.03 0.98 19.00
N VAL A 115 14.12 1.67 18.30
CA VAL A 115 14.02 1.68 16.83
C VAL A 115 13.77 3.09 16.31
N ARG A 116 14.19 3.36 15.08
CA ARG A 116 13.89 4.60 14.35
C ARG A 116 13.56 4.34 12.89
N GLY A 117 12.74 5.20 12.32
CA GLY A 117 12.49 5.22 10.88
C GLY A 117 13.70 5.78 10.11
N VAL A 118 13.99 5.18 8.96
CA VAL A 118 15.05 5.65 8.04
C VAL A 118 14.45 6.39 6.86
N PHE A 119 13.41 5.84 6.25
CA PHE A 119 12.66 6.44 5.16
C PHE A 119 11.24 5.89 5.13
N ASN A 120 10.39 6.48 4.33
CA ASN A 120 9.00 6.05 4.15
C ASN A 120 8.61 6.08 2.67
N ASP A 121 7.50 5.45 2.34
CA ASP A 121 7.01 5.33 0.98
C ASP A 121 6.55 6.66 0.39
N THR A 122 6.02 7.58 1.19
CA THR A 122 5.58 8.89 0.71
C THR A 122 6.77 9.75 0.23
N ASP A 123 7.93 9.63 0.89
CA ASP A 123 9.16 10.32 0.45
C ASP A 123 9.69 9.77 -0.87
N VAL A 124 9.45 8.48 -1.14
CA VAL A 124 9.95 7.78 -2.35
C VAL A 124 8.96 7.87 -3.51
N LEU A 125 7.67 7.63 -3.26
CA LEU A 125 6.64 7.47 -4.29
C LEU A 125 5.76 8.72 -4.44
N GLY A 126 5.78 9.62 -3.44
CA GLY A 126 4.80 10.69 -3.30
C GLY A 126 3.43 10.17 -2.84
N GLU A 127 2.45 11.06 -2.76
CA GLU A 127 1.07 10.70 -2.42
C GLU A 127 0.41 9.96 -3.60
N ILE A 128 0.01 8.71 -3.36
CA ILE A 128 -0.56 7.85 -4.40
C ILE A 128 -1.54 6.82 -3.82
N VAL A 129 -2.47 6.34 -4.65
CA VAL A 129 -3.28 5.17 -4.34
C VAL A 129 -2.40 3.91 -4.36
N GLY A 130 -2.37 3.19 -3.24
CA GLY A 130 -1.53 2.00 -3.05
C GLY A 130 -2.18 0.70 -3.54
N GLY A 131 -3.52 0.65 -3.57
CA GLY A 131 -4.26 -0.53 -3.99
C GLY A 131 -5.68 -0.25 -4.42
N PHE A 132 -6.28 -1.22 -5.10
CA PHE A 132 -7.65 -1.13 -5.60
C PHE A 132 -8.46 -2.37 -5.27
N VAL A 133 -9.73 -2.19 -4.92
CA VAL A 133 -10.74 -3.22 -5.02
C VAL A 133 -11.13 -3.34 -6.49
N VAL A 134 -11.17 -4.57 -6.99
CA VAL A 134 -11.47 -4.85 -8.39
C VAL A 134 -12.87 -5.43 -8.53
N LEU A 135 -13.54 -5.07 -9.62
CA LEU A 135 -14.78 -5.70 -10.05
C LEU A 135 -14.59 -6.31 -11.45
N ARG A 136 -15.30 -7.40 -11.71
CA ARG A 136 -15.34 -8.00 -13.03
C ARG A 136 -16.23 -7.17 -13.96
N ARG A 137 -15.84 -7.03 -15.22
CA ARG A 137 -16.64 -6.25 -16.19
C ARG A 137 -18.00 -6.89 -16.48
N ASP A 138 -18.08 -8.21 -16.53
CA ASP A 138 -19.35 -8.91 -16.71
C ASP A 138 -20.31 -8.69 -15.52
N PHE A 139 -19.79 -8.64 -14.27
CA PHE A 139 -20.59 -8.29 -13.11
C PHE A 139 -21.13 -6.86 -13.20
N ILE A 140 -20.29 -5.90 -13.59
CA ILE A 140 -20.69 -4.49 -13.75
C ILE A 140 -21.77 -4.37 -14.85
N ALA A 141 -21.59 -5.07 -15.98
CA ALA A 141 -22.55 -5.07 -17.08
C ALA A 141 -23.90 -5.65 -16.66
N ALA A 142 -23.88 -6.74 -15.89
CA ALA A 142 -25.12 -7.38 -15.41
C ALA A 142 -25.78 -6.63 -14.23
N ASN A 143 -25.01 -5.88 -13.44
CA ASN A 143 -25.45 -5.26 -12.18
C ASN A 143 -24.92 -3.80 -12.04
N PRO A 144 -25.20 -2.91 -12.97
CA PRO A 144 -24.60 -1.56 -13.00
C PRO A 144 -24.93 -0.73 -11.74
N ASP A 145 -26.16 -0.84 -11.24
CA ASP A 145 -26.60 -0.12 -10.04
C ASP A 145 -25.91 -0.65 -8.76
N ALA A 146 -25.73 -1.96 -8.65
CA ALA A 146 -25.02 -2.56 -7.54
C ALA A 146 -23.54 -2.16 -7.54
N ALA A 147 -22.89 -2.16 -8.70
CA ALA A 147 -21.50 -1.71 -8.84
C ALA A 147 -21.33 -0.24 -8.48
N ARG A 148 -22.20 0.63 -8.97
CA ARG A 148 -22.22 2.07 -8.63
C ARG A 148 -22.43 2.26 -7.13
N ASN A 149 -23.48 1.65 -6.56
CA ASN A 149 -23.80 1.75 -5.14
C ASN A 149 -22.65 1.27 -4.25
N PHE A 150 -22.00 0.17 -4.61
CA PHE A 150 -20.81 -0.32 -3.89
C PHE A 150 -19.72 0.77 -3.81
N VAL A 151 -19.36 1.40 -4.93
CA VAL A 151 -18.33 2.44 -4.98
C VAL A 151 -18.74 3.65 -4.14
N GLU A 152 -19.99 4.13 -4.31
CA GLU A 152 -20.51 5.30 -3.57
C GLU A 152 -20.56 5.05 -2.05
N GLN A 153 -21.05 3.90 -1.59
CA GLN A 153 -21.12 3.61 -0.16
C GLN A 153 -19.73 3.37 0.44
N SER A 154 -18.81 2.77 -0.32
CA SER A 154 -17.41 2.62 0.11
C SER A 154 -16.73 3.99 0.26
N ALA A 155 -16.96 4.92 -0.67
CA ALA A 155 -16.44 6.28 -0.59
C ALA A 155 -17.00 7.03 0.63
N ARG A 156 -18.31 6.92 0.89
CA ARG A 156 -18.95 7.50 2.08
C ARG A 156 -18.38 6.93 3.39
N ALA A 157 -18.18 5.62 3.46
CA ALA A 157 -17.60 4.97 4.63
C ALA A 157 -16.16 5.43 4.87
N SER A 158 -15.38 5.59 3.80
CA SER A 158 -14.02 6.12 3.88
C SER A 158 -13.99 7.57 4.38
N ASP A 159 -14.85 8.43 3.85
CA ASP A 159 -14.95 9.82 4.29
C ASP A 159 -15.41 9.91 5.75
N TRP A 160 -16.39 9.08 6.14
CA TRP A 160 -16.84 9.03 7.52
C TRP A 160 -15.71 8.60 8.46
N SER A 161 -14.93 7.56 8.12
CA SER A 161 -13.82 7.09 8.94
C SER A 161 -12.73 8.14 9.11
N ARG A 162 -12.47 8.94 8.08
CA ARG A 162 -11.51 10.05 8.13
C ARG A 162 -11.99 11.19 9.02
N GLN A 163 -13.30 11.46 9.03
CA GLN A 163 -13.92 12.50 9.86
C GLN A 163 -14.14 12.07 11.30
N ASN A 164 -14.21 10.75 11.55
CA ASN A 164 -14.49 10.15 12.87
C ASN A 164 -13.42 9.11 13.25
N PRO A 165 -12.15 9.52 13.42
CA PRO A 165 -11.06 8.57 13.63
C PRO A 165 -11.18 7.77 14.94
N ASP A 166 -11.71 8.37 16.00
CA ASP A 166 -11.85 7.70 17.30
C ASP A 166 -12.96 6.64 17.28
N GLU A 167 -14.09 6.94 16.65
CA GLU A 167 -15.16 5.96 16.42
C GLU A 167 -14.68 4.83 15.51
N THR A 168 -13.90 5.16 14.50
CA THR A 168 -13.31 4.14 13.62
C THR A 168 -12.37 3.21 14.38
N ARG A 169 -11.54 3.75 15.29
CA ARG A 169 -10.67 2.91 16.15
C ARG A 169 -11.48 2.00 17.07
N LYS A 170 -12.59 2.48 17.65
CA LYS A 170 -13.49 1.63 18.44
C LYS A 170 -14.09 0.49 17.63
N LEU A 171 -14.62 0.80 16.43
CA LEU A 171 -15.14 -0.22 15.52
C LEU A 171 -14.06 -1.23 15.09
N LEU A 172 -12.84 -0.75 14.82
CA LEU A 172 -11.71 -1.62 14.49
C LEU A 172 -11.34 -2.52 15.67
N ALA A 173 -11.30 -2.00 16.90
CA ALA A 173 -11.08 -2.80 18.11
C ALA A 173 -12.11 -3.91 18.25
N ASP A 174 -13.40 -3.61 18.04
CA ASP A 174 -14.47 -4.60 18.07
C ASP A 174 -14.31 -5.67 16.97
N VAL A 175 -13.87 -5.28 15.77
CA VAL A 175 -13.60 -6.22 14.69
C VAL A 175 -12.43 -7.14 15.04
N LEU A 176 -11.32 -6.59 15.54
CA LEU A 176 -10.15 -7.35 15.96
C LEU A 176 -10.52 -8.36 17.05
N ASN A 177 -11.23 -7.91 18.10
CA ASN A 177 -11.67 -8.78 19.21
C ASN A 177 -12.57 -9.92 18.71
N ARG A 178 -13.53 -9.64 17.81
CA ARG A 178 -14.39 -10.69 17.22
C ARG A 178 -13.63 -11.71 16.39
N ARG A 179 -12.45 -11.33 15.86
CA ARG A 179 -11.55 -12.22 15.13
C ARG A 179 -10.56 -12.96 16.03
N GLY A 180 -10.60 -12.73 17.35
CA GLY A 180 -9.65 -13.29 18.31
C GLY A 180 -8.28 -12.59 18.29
N GLU A 181 -8.20 -11.39 17.71
CA GLU A 181 -7.02 -10.54 17.67
C GLU A 181 -7.07 -9.50 18.81
N ASN A 182 -5.93 -8.89 19.14
CA ASN A 182 -5.86 -7.88 20.20
C ASN A 182 -6.45 -6.53 19.73
N GLY A 183 -7.65 -6.19 20.20
CA GLY A 183 -8.34 -4.95 19.89
C GLY A 183 -7.62 -3.68 20.37
N GLU A 184 -6.76 -3.76 21.39
CA GLU A 184 -5.97 -2.62 21.88
C GLU A 184 -5.03 -2.05 20.80
N LEU A 185 -4.65 -2.87 19.83
CA LEU A 185 -3.80 -2.45 18.70
C LEU A 185 -4.51 -1.45 17.76
N ALA A 186 -5.84 -1.36 17.79
CA ALA A 186 -6.60 -0.41 17.00
C ALA A 186 -6.21 1.06 17.27
N ARG A 187 -5.67 1.37 18.46
CA ARG A 187 -5.16 2.71 18.81
C ARG A 187 -4.08 3.23 17.86
N TYR A 188 -3.35 2.33 17.21
CA TYR A 188 -2.28 2.67 16.27
C TYR A 188 -2.76 2.88 14.83
N TRP A 189 -4.05 2.65 14.56
CA TRP A 189 -4.59 2.89 13.22
C TRP A 189 -4.55 4.37 12.86
N THR A 190 -3.98 4.69 11.67
CA THR A 190 -3.72 6.05 11.21
C THR A 190 -4.66 6.51 10.08
N GLY A 191 -5.40 5.58 9.48
CA GLY A 191 -6.32 5.87 8.36
C GLY A 191 -6.15 4.93 7.19
N PHE A 192 -6.95 5.17 6.14
CA PHE A 192 -6.85 4.46 4.87
C PHE A 192 -5.99 5.21 3.84
N GLY A 193 -5.57 6.45 4.12
CA GLY A 193 -4.78 7.26 3.19
C GLY A 193 -5.53 7.69 1.93
N LEU A 194 -6.86 7.62 1.94
CA LEU A 194 -7.69 7.96 0.79
C LEU A 194 -8.04 9.45 0.77
N ARG A 195 -8.11 10.01 -0.44
CA ARG A 195 -8.62 11.36 -0.69
C ARG A 195 -10.12 11.43 -0.41
N GLU A 196 -10.64 12.63 -0.29
CA GLU A 196 -12.08 12.87 -0.17
C GLU A 196 -12.83 12.20 -1.32
N LYS A 197 -13.99 11.61 -1.01
CA LYS A 197 -14.82 10.82 -1.94
C LYS A 197 -14.06 9.66 -2.61
N ALA A 198 -12.97 9.21 -1.98
CA ALA A 198 -12.08 8.20 -2.54
C ALA A 198 -11.63 8.53 -3.98
N ALA A 199 -11.36 9.81 -4.26
CA ALA A 199 -11.03 10.29 -5.59
C ALA A 199 -9.76 9.62 -6.13
N VAL A 200 -9.84 9.13 -7.37
CA VAL A 200 -8.74 8.52 -8.12
C VAL A 200 -8.47 9.32 -9.37
N THR A 201 -7.20 9.57 -9.65
CA THR A 201 -6.73 10.21 -10.88
C THR A 201 -6.06 9.20 -11.79
N ASP A 202 -5.89 9.53 -13.06
CA ASP A 202 -5.14 8.68 -14.01
C ASP A 202 -3.70 8.45 -13.52
N ARG A 203 -3.10 9.44 -12.87
CA ARG A 203 -1.76 9.34 -12.29
C ARG A 203 -1.64 8.16 -11.31
N ASP A 204 -2.67 7.85 -10.53
CA ASP A 204 -2.65 6.76 -9.55
C ASP A 204 -2.50 5.38 -10.21
N VAL A 205 -2.90 5.24 -11.46
CA VAL A 205 -2.71 4.02 -12.25
C VAL A 205 -1.47 4.11 -13.12
N ASP A 206 -1.31 5.22 -13.85
CA ASP A 206 -0.20 5.41 -14.80
C ASP A 206 1.16 5.36 -14.10
N PHE A 207 1.25 5.79 -12.85
CA PHE A 207 2.45 5.64 -12.04
C PHE A 207 2.92 4.18 -11.98
N TRP A 208 2.01 3.25 -11.64
CA TRP A 208 2.33 1.83 -11.55
C TRP A 208 2.54 1.18 -12.92
N VAL A 209 1.79 1.60 -13.94
CA VAL A 209 1.97 1.16 -15.32
C VAL A 209 3.37 1.53 -15.79
N ASN A 210 3.81 2.77 -15.59
CA ASN A 210 5.13 3.26 -16.01
C ASN A 210 6.27 2.48 -15.33
N ILE A 211 6.15 2.14 -14.03
CA ILE A 211 7.13 1.31 -13.33
C ILE A 211 7.22 -0.08 -13.99
N LEU A 212 6.07 -0.72 -14.21
CA LEU A 212 6.03 -2.05 -14.81
C LEU A 212 6.57 -2.08 -16.26
N GLU A 213 6.30 -1.04 -17.03
CA GLU A 213 6.83 -0.87 -18.39
C GLU A 213 8.35 -0.64 -18.36
N ARG A 214 8.84 0.23 -17.49
CA ARG A 214 10.29 0.50 -17.33
C ARG A 214 11.04 -0.78 -16.93
N ASP A 215 10.46 -1.56 -16.04
CA ASP A 215 11.07 -2.80 -15.54
C ASP A 215 10.88 -4.00 -16.50
N GLY A 216 10.30 -3.78 -17.69
CA GLY A 216 10.07 -4.82 -18.70
C GLY A 216 9.01 -5.86 -18.30
N ARG A 217 8.23 -5.60 -17.26
CA ARG A 217 7.16 -6.49 -16.75
C ARG A 217 5.82 -6.30 -17.47
N LEU A 218 5.68 -5.19 -18.17
CA LEU A 218 4.53 -4.84 -18.99
C LEU A 218 5.02 -4.31 -20.34
N PRO A 219 4.50 -4.80 -21.48
CA PRO A 219 4.78 -4.21 -22.78
C PRO A 219 4.34 -2.74 -22.82
N LYS A 220 5.19 -1.87 -23.37
CA LYS A 220 4.95 -0.44 -23.43
C LYS A 220 3.65 -0.11 -24.17
N GLY A 221 2.83 0.73 -23.57
CA GLY A 221 1.55 1.18 -24.12
C GLY A 221 0.43 0.12 -24.13
N LYS A 222 0.63 -1.03 -23.45
CA LYS A 222 -0.38 -2.11 -23.40
C LYS A 222 -1.62 -1.73 -22.59
N LEU A 223 -1.46 -0.92 -21.55
CA LEU A 223 -2.53 -0.49 -20.66
C LEU A 223 -2.45 1.02 -20.40
N LYS A 224 -3.61 1.63 -20.23
CA LYS A 224 -3.78 3.03 -19.81
C LYS A 224 -4.75 3.08 -18.66
N ALA A 225 -4.71 4.15 -17.86
CA ALA A 225 -5.64 4.36 -16.76
C ALA A 225 -7.11 4.24 -17.19
N ALA A 226 -7.46 4.80 -18.35
CA ALA A 226 -8.81 4.73 -18.92
C ALA A 226 -9.31 3.30 -19.22
N ASP A 227 -8.38 2.34 -19.43
CA ASP A 227 -8.74 0.93 -19.66
C ASP A 227 -8.96 0.17 -18.36
N ILE A 228 -8.41 0.68 -17.26
CA ILE A 228 -8.35 0.02 -15.96
C ILE A 228 -9.39 0.58 -14.99
N LEU A 229 -9.58 1.90 -14.96
CA LEU A 229 -10.46 2.56 -13.99
C LEU A 229 -11.94 2.36 -14.33
N TYR A 230 -12.71 2.00 -13.30
CA TYR A 230 -14.17 2.06 -13.35
C TYR A 230 -14.62 3.46 -12.90
N ARG A 231 -15.36 4.15 -13.77
CA ARG A 231 -15.94 5.46 -13.47
C ARG A 231 -17.46 5.37 -13.63
N PRO A 232 -18.20 5.31 -12.50
CA PRO A 232 -19.65 5.25 -12.55
C PRO A 232 -20.23 6.47 -13.30
N GLY A 233 -21.07 6.22 -14.31
CA GLY A 233 -21.72 7.28 -15.11
C GLY A 233 -20.93 7.77 -16.32
N GLU A 234 -19.67 7.40 -16.52
CA GLU A 234 -18.98 7.62 -17.78
C GLU A 234 -19.35 6.50 -18.77
N THR A 235 -20.14 6.84 -19.79
CA THR A 235 -20.34 5.95 -20.97
C THR A 235 -19.02 5.96 -21.75
N LYS A 236 -18.33 4.79 -21.86
CA LYS A 236 -17.25 4.69 -22.84
C LYS A 236 -17.86 4.93 -24.21
N THR A 237 -17.57 6.08 -24.81
CA THR A 237 -17.78 6.30 -26.24
C THR A 237 -16.81 5.36 -26.96
N ASN A 238 -17.35 4.31 -27.58
CA ASN A 238 -16.61 3.42 -28.45
C ASN A 238 -16.02 4.18 -29.64
#